data_74fc20f9f52c1c993157bc455973e808
#
_entry.id   74fc20f9f52c1c993157bc455973e808
#
_cell.length_a   1.000
_cell.length_b   1.000
_cell.length_c   1.000
_cell.angle_alpha   90.00
_cell.angle_beta   90.00
_cell.angle_gamma   90.00
#
_symmetry.space_group_name_H-M   'P 1'
#
loop_
_entity.id
_entity.type
_entity.pdbx_description
1 polymer ?
#
loop_
_entity_poly.entity_id
_entity_poly.type
_entity_poly.pdbx_seq_one_letter_code
_entity_poly.pdbx_strand_id
1 'polypeptide(L)'
;SEDVLKQFTLEGYTLEINIIVNRVLAFVIVWFIAAFGYKAYLLLRNKVSINGNNYKITVEYGDLLKMKKCKRVINFDECFSTHVGTAPADIKPTSICGQYLTANPNLNIQSLLSNSQLKPLKTKSKYQSKERYESGRIVPNGDDLLLAFAKLDKNGLGRFFTRDEYLECLSILWEEIDKYYGQQDVCIPILGAGLTRFDGGSGASIPQQELLDMIIWSYKLSSHKIKSPCKLRIICRRDEDFLLDKIDSQA
;
A
#
# COMPACT_ATOMS: atom_id res chain seq x y z
N SER A 1 -20.55 34.59 30.04
CA SER A 1 -19.37 34.28 29.19
C SER A 1 -18.57 35.51 28.76
N GLU A 2 -19.08 36.73 29.00
CA GLU A 2 -18.32 37.97 28.71
C GLU A 2 -17.23 38.26 29.77
N ASP A 3 -17.36 37.76 30.96
CA ASP A 3 -16.46 38.11 32.06
C ASP A 3 -15.08 37.42 32.01
N VAL A 4 -14.95 36.35 31.29
CA VAL A 4 -13.66 35.63 31.13
C VAL A 4 -12.69 36.37 30.22
N LEU A 5 -13.19 37.23 29.32
CA LEU A 5 -12.39 37.98 28.36
C LEU A 5 -11.95 39.37 28.90
N LYS A 6 -12.42 39.78 30.06
CA LYS A 6 -12.08 41.07 30.68
C LYS A 6 -10.72 41.11 31.41
N GLN A 7 -9.98 40.01 31.45
CA GLN A 7 -8.77 39.92 32.30
C GLN A 7 -7.46 40.41 31.65
N PHE A 8 -7.45 40.81 30.41
CA PHE A 8 -6.26 41.36 29.78
C PHE A 8 -6.46 42.83 29.45
N THR A 9 -6.15 43.71 30.40
CA THR A 9 -6.03 45.15 30.19
C THR A 9 -4.57 45.51 30.05
N LEU A 10 -4.17 46.05 28.90
CA LEU A 10 -2.87 46.68 28.72
C LEU A 10 -2.92 48.05 29.35
N GLU A 11 -2.12 48.30 30.40
CA GLU A 11 -1.99 49.62 31.05
C GLU A 11 -1.49 50.63 30.02
N GLY A 12 -2.14 51.85 30.00
CA GLY A 12 -1.77 52.93 29.12
C GLY A 12 -2.50 52.99 27.74
N TYR A 13 -3.37 52.06 27.43
CA TYR A 13 -4.17 52.06 26.18
C TYR A 13 -5.64 52.34 26.43
N THR A 14 -6.32 52.92 25.41
CA THR A 14 -7.77 53.21 25.46
C THR A 14 -8.59 51.90 25.51
N LEU A 15 -9.82 52.01 26.05
CA LEU A 15 -10.74 50.88 26.15
C LEU A 15 -10.99 50.19 24.80
N GLU A 16 -11.07 50.97 23.72
CA GLU A 16 -11.28 50.45 22.36
C GLU A 16 -10.10 49.59 21.88
N ILE A 17 -8.87 50.01 22.16
CA ILE A 17 -7.68 49.24 21.79
C ILE A 17 -7.66 47.90 22.58
N ASN A 18 -7.99 47.93 23.86
CA ASN A 18 -8.03 46.71 24.67
C ASN A 18 -9.13 45.73 24.15
N ILE A 19 -10.28 46.20 23.69
CA ILE A 19 -11.29 45.36 23.10
C ILE A 19 -10.79 44.71 21.81
N ILE A 20 -10.13 45.49 20.94
CA ILE A 20 -9.58 44.95 19.68
C ILE A 20 -8.51 43.90 19.98
N VAL A 21 -7.59 44.17 20.88
CA VAL A 21 -6.51 43.22 21.27
C VAL A 21 -7.10 41.93 21.83
N ASN A 22 -8.12 42.02 22.71
CA ASN A 22 -8.76 40.82 23.26
C ASN A 22 -9.49 40.00 22.20
N ARG A 23 -10.14 40.63 21.21
CA ARG A 23 -10.76 39.92 20.07
C ARG A 23 -9.74 39.23 19.20
N VAL A 24 -8.63 39.88 18.89
CA VAL A 24 -7.53 39.28 18.13
C VAL A 24 -6.92 38.10 18.91
N LEU A 25 -6.68 38.29 20.20
CA LEU A 25 -6.14 37.21 21.05
C LEU A 25 -7.09 36.01 21.10
N ALA A 26 -8.39 36.25 21.29
CA ALA A 26 -9.41 35.21 21.29
C ALA A 26 -9.43 34.46 19.94
N PHE A 27 -9.37 35.20 18.82
CA PHE A 27 -9.33 34.60 17.49
C PHE A 27 -8.08 33.71 17.31
N VAL A 28 -6.91 34.20 17.73
CA VAL A 28 -5.66 33.43 17.67
C VAL A 28 -5.74 32.17 18.50
N ILE A 29 -6.29 32.23 19.72
CA ILE A 29 -6.47 31.05 20.58
C ILE A 29 -7.40 30.04 19.92
N VAL A 30 -8.54 30.48 19.41
CA VAL A 30 -9.50 29.59 18.70
C VAL A 30 -8.83 28.97 17.48
N TRP A 31 -8.06 29.75 16.72
CA TRP A 31 -7.34 29.25 15.56
C TRP A 31 -6.31 28.16 15.95
N PHE A 32 -5.54 28.37 17.03
CA PHE A 32 -4.61 27.35 17.53
C PHE A 32 -5.32 26.08 18.00
N ILE A 33 -6.45 26.20 18.71
CA ILE A 33 -7.25 25.06 19.14
C ILE A 33 -7.76 24.29 17.94
N ALA A 34 -8.29 24.98 16.91
CA ALA A 34 -8.78 24.36 15.69
C ALA A 34 -7.65 23.69 14.90
N ALA A 35 -6.51 24.36 14.75
CA ALA A 35 -5.34 23.79 14.06
C ALA A 35 -4.78 22.56 14.78
N PHE A 36 -4.69 22.61 16.12
CA PHE A 36 -4.25 21.47 16.92
C PHE A 36 -5.25 20.30 16.85
N GLY A 37 -6.54 20.61 16.97
CA GLY A 37 -7.61 19.60 16.83
C GLY A 37 -7.62 18.94 15.45
N TYR A 38 -7.44 19.71 14.38
CA TYR A 38 -7.32 19.20 13.02
C TYR A 38 -6.08 18.32 12.84
N LYS A 39 -4.92 18.76 13.34
CA LYS A 39 -3.70 17.96 13.31
C LYS A 39 -3.85 16.65 14.09
N ALA A 40 -4.46 16.68 15.26
CA ALA A 40 -4.75 15.48 16.05
C ALA A 40 -5.70 14.54 15.30
N TYR A 41 -6.74 15.06 14.65
CA TYR A 41 -7.64 14.29 13.80
C TYR A 41 -6.90 13.56 12.67
N LEU A 42 -6.01 14.26 11.95
CA LEU A 42 -5.20 13.65 10.88
C LEU A 42 -4.28 12.55 11.42
N LEU A 43 -3.64 12.76 12.56
CA LEU A 43 -2.78 11.76 13.19
C LEU A 43 -3.54 10.50 13.68
N LEU A 44 -4.78 10.67 14.10
CA LEU A 44 -5.65 9.57 14.53
C LEU A 44 -6.34 8.86 13.35
N ARG A 45 -6.30 9.45 12.17
CA ARG A 45 -6.91 8.86 10.98
C ARG A 45 -6.17 7.59 10.57
N ASN A 46 -6.87 6.46 10.60
CA ASN A 46 -6.28 5.16 10.28
C ASN A 46 -6.65 4.67 8.90
N LYS A 47 -7.57 5.36 8.21
CA LYS A 47 -8.04 4.92 6.89
C LYS A 47 -8.63 6.06 6.07
N VAL A 48 -8.48 5.94 4.75
CA VAL A 48 -9.07 6.80 3.72
C VAL A 48 -9.85 5.95 2.75
N SER A 49 -10.99 6.43 2.27
CA SER A 49 -11.80 5.73 1.28
C SER A 49 -11.98 6.59 0.04
N ILE A 50 -11.72 6.01 -1.12
CA ILE A 50 -11.93 6.59 -2.43
C ILE A 50 -13.11 5.84 -3.06
N ASN A 51 -14.18 6.55 -3.36
CA ASN A 51 -15.36 5.98 -3.99
C ASN A 51 -15.33 6.31 -5.49
N GLY A 52 -15.47 5.29 -6.32
CA GLY A 52 -15.63 5.45 -7.77
C GLY A 52 -17.00 4.95 -8.22
N ASN A 53 -17.21 4.98 -9.52
CA ASN A 53 -18.44 4.49 -10.11
C ASN A 53 -18.43 2.93 -10.03
N ASN A 54 -19.26 2.37 -9.14
CA ASN A 54 -19.39 0.93 -8.91
C ASN A 54 -18.13 0.22 -8.32
N TYR A 55 -17.21 0.95 -7.69
CA TYR A 55 -16.09 0.38 -6.96
C TYR A 55 -15.70 1.24 -5.77
N LYS A 56 -15.00 0.64 -4.82
CA LYS A 56 -14.45 1.34 -3.65
C LYS A 56 -13.02 0.90 -3.40
N ILE A 57 -12.14 1.88 -3.17
CA ILE A 57 -10.78 1.67 -2.68
C ILE A 57 -10.73 2.14 -1.23
N THR A 58 -10.09 1.38 -0.36
CA THR A 58 -9.79 1.81 1.01
C THR A 58 -8.30 1.68 1.23
N VAL A 59 -7.64 2.76 1.61
CA VAL A 59 -6.23 2.76 2.03
C VAL A 59 -6.23 2.85 3.54
N GLU A 60 -5.58 1.89 4.22
CA GLU A 60 -5.61 1.81 5.67
C GLU A 60 -4.31 1.27 6.26
N TYR A 61 -3.96 1.76 7.45
CA TYR A 61 -2.85 1.20 8.20
C TYR A 61 -3.21 -0.16 8.79
N GLY A 62 -2.31 -1.14 8.63
CA GLY A 62 -2.55 -2.47 9.17
C GLY A 62 -1.46 -3.48 8.87
N ASP A 63 -1.72 -4.70 9.28
CA ASP A 63 -0.92 -5.88 8.98
C ASP A 63 -1.71 -6.78 8.03
N LEU A 64 -1.21 -6.93 6.79
CA LEU A 64 -1.87 -7.71 5.76
C LEU A 64 -2.18 -9.15 6.20
N LEU A 65 -1.24 -9.78 6.90
CA LEU A 65 -1.38 -11.18 7.30
C LEU A 65 -2.43 -11.39 8.42
N LYS A 66 -2.82 -10.33 9.11
CA LYS A 66 -3.89 -10.35 10.12
C LYS A 66 -5.27 -10.02 9.56
N MET A 67 -5.38 -9.65 8.28
CA MET A 67 -6.68 -9.37 7.65
C MET A 67 -7.48 -10.66 7.53
N LYS A 68 -8.78 -10.57 7.86
CA LYS A 68 -9.73 -11.69 7.85
C LYS A 68 -10.92 -11.37 6.95
N LYS A 69 -11.60 -12.42 6.49
CA LYS A 69 -12.80 -12.33 5.61
C LYS A 69 -12.52 -11.52 4.34
N CYS A 70 -11.36 -11.72 3.74
CA CYS A 70 -10.93 -11.09 2.49
C CYS A 70 -9.90 -11.99 1.80
N LYS A 71 -9.72 -11.78 0.50
CA LYS A 71 -8.56 -12.33 -0.21
C LYS A 71 -7.33 -11.46 0.08
N ARG A 72 -6.16 -12.07 0.29
CA ARG A 72 -4.91 -11.37 0.61
C ARG A 72 -3.89 -11.62 -0.48
N VAL A 73 -3.37 -10.58 -1.09
CA VAL A 73 -2.32 -10.71 -2.11
C VAL A 73 -0.96 -10.76 -1.42
N ILE A 74 -0.27 -11.88 -1.58
CA ILE A 74 1.08 -12.14 -1.04
C ILE A 74 2.07 -12.08 -2.19
N ASN A 75 2.95 -11.10 -2.20
CA ASN A 75 3.90 -10.88 -3.28
C ASN A 75 5.12 -11.80 -3.16
N PHE A 76 5.28 -12.68 -4.11
CA PHE A 76 6.46 -13.51 -4.35
C PHE A 76 7.35 -12.89 -5.45
N ASP A 77 8.52 -13.49 -5.71
CA ASP A 77 9.28 -13.23 -6.93
C ASP A 77 8.71 -13.99 -8.14
N GLU A 78 9.29 -13.73 -9.31
CA GLU A 78 8.88 -14.34 -10.59
C GLU A 78 9.01 -15.88 -10.63
N CYS A 79 9.78 -16.46 -9.70
CA CYS A 79 10.04 -17.91 -9.62
C CYS A 79 9.25 -18.59 -8.49
N PHE A 80 8.45 -17.86 -7.73
CA PHE A 80 7.79 -18.34 -6.51
C PHE A 80 8.77 -19.00 -5.54
N SER A 81 9.92 -18.37 -5.31
CA SER A 81 10.93 -18.87 -4.37
C SER A 81 10.36 -18.99 -2.95
N THR A 82 10.83 -20.00 -2.19
CA THR A 82 10.33 -20.31 -0.84
C THR A 82 11.40 -20.29 0.22
N HIS A 83 12.67 -20.12 -0.15
CA HIS A 83 13.77 -20.13 0.80
C HIS A 83 13.83 -18.81 1.59
N VAL A 84 13.56 -18.91 2.90
CA VAL A 84 13.63 -17.76 3.83
C VAL A 84 14.97 -17.80 4.55
N GLY A 85 15.70 -16.69 4.55
CA GLY A 85 17.02 -16.65 5.17
C GLY A 85 17.60 -15.24 5.25
N THR A 86 18.91 -15.18 5.56
CA THR A 86 19.63 -13.91 5.76
C THR A 86 20.56 -13.54 4.61
N ALA A 87 20.87 -14.50 3.71
CA ALA A 87 21.70 -14.21 2.54
C ALA A 87 21.02 -13.17 1.59
N PRO A 88 21.78 -12.46 0.78
CA PRO A 88 21.23 -11.42 -0.10
C PRO A 88 20.12 -11.92 -1.03
N ALA A 89 20.24 -13.14 -1.54
CA ALA A 89 19.27 -13.78 -2.45
C ALA A 89 18.07 -14.40 -1.72
N ASP A 90 18.11 -14.50 -0.39
CA ASP A 90 17.04 -15.14 0.38
C ASP A 90 15.87 -14.17 0.57
N ILE A 91 14.69 -14.77 0.72
CA ILE A 91 13.49 -14.03 1.14
C ILE A 91 13.70 -13.59 2.59
N LYS A 92 13.62 -12.29 2.83
CA LYS A 92 13.83 -11.75 4.19
C LYS A 92 12.71 -12.18 5.13
N PRO A 93 13.02 -12.71 6.33
CA PRO A 93 12.00 -13.15 7.31
C PRO A 93 10.99 -12.03 7.67
N THR A 94 11.41 -10.77 7.63
CA THR A 94 10.58 -9.60 7.95
C THR A 94 9.69 -9.14 6.81
N SER A 95 9.88 -9.64 5.58
CA SER A 95 9.02 -9.35 4.44
C SER A 95 7.66 -10.05 4.59
N ILE A 96 6.64 -9.55 3.88
CA ILE A 96 5.30 -10.19 3.85
C ILE A 96 5.41 -11.64 3.38
N CYS A 97 6.16 -11.89 2.30
CA CYS A 97 6.41 -13.23 1.78
C CYS A 97 7.11 -14.13 2.81
N GLY A 98 8.17 -13.62 3.46
CA GLY A 98 8.92 -14.39 4.47
C GLY A 98 8.07 -14.73 5.69
N GLN A 99 7.29 -13.80 6.20
CA GLN A 99 6.35 -14.06 7.29
C GLN A 99 5.27 -15.07 6.89
N TYR A 100 4.73 -14.94 5.66
CA TYR A 100 3.76 -15.88 5.13
C TYR A 100 4.33 -17.30 5.04
N LEU A 101 5.52 -17.46 4.47
CA LEU A 101 6.20 -18.75 4.36
C LEU A 101 6.51 -19.35 5.73
N THR A 102 6.96 -18.55 6.68
CA THR A 102 7.22 -18.99 8.05
C THR A 102 5.94 -19.46 8.75
N ALA A 103 4.81 -18.80 8.50
CA ALA A 103 3.52 -19.20 9.04
C ALA A 103 2.92 -20.43 8.33
N ASN A 104 3.40 -20.79 7.13
CA ASN A 104 2.91 -21.90 6.32
C ASN A 104 4.06 -22.86 5.93
N PRO A 105 4.72 -23.52 6.89
CA PRO A 105 5.92 -24.34 6.63
C PRO A 105 5.65 -25.54 5.71
N ASN A 106 4.41 -26.00 5.62
CA ASN A 106 4.00 -27.13 4.77
C ASN A 106 3.50 -26.69 3.38
N LEU A 107 3.69 -25.41 3.01
CA LEU A 107 3.28 -24.92 1.70
C LEU A 107 4.06 -25.61 0.58
N ASN A 108 3.34 -26.38 -0.25
CA ASN A 108 3.91 -26.99 -1.45
C ASN A 108 3.59 -26.11 -2.67
N ILE A 109 4.46 -25.14 -2.94
CA ILE A 109 4.29 -24.21 -4.05
C ILE A 109 4.28 -24.92 -5.41
N GLN A 110 5.05 -25.99 -5.58
CA GLN A 110 5.10 -26.75 -6.83
C GLN A 110 3.77 -27.44 -7.12
N SER A 111 3.12 -27.99 -6.10
CA SER A 111 1.78 -28.56 -6.24
C SER A 111 0.75 -27.48 -6.62
N LEU A 112 0.81 -26.31 -6.02
CA LEU A 112 -0.09 -25.19 -6.36
C LEU A 112 0.13 -24.72 -7.81
N LEU A 113 1.37 -24.57 -8.25
CA LEU A 113 1.72 -24.21 -9.63
C LEU A 113 1.22 -25.28 -10.62
N SER A 114 1.44 -26.56 -10.32
CA SER A 114 0.99 -27.68 -11.20
C SER A 114 -0.53 -27.76 -11.30
N ASN A 115 -1.25 -27.42 -10.23
CA ASN A 115 -2.72 -27.43 -10.21
C ASN A 115 -3.32 -26.13 -10.78
N SER A 116 -2.54 -25.09 -10.92
CA SER A 116 -2.96 -23.84 -11.55
C SER A 116 -2.88 -23.98 -13.07
N GLN A 117 -3.61 -23.12 -13.79
CA GLN A 117 -3.49 -23.01 -15.25
C GLN A 117 -2.28 -22.14 -15.67
N LEU A 118 -1.49 -21.68 -14.70
CA LEU A 118 -0.38 -20.80 -14.94
C LEU A 118 0.79 -21.55 -15.59
N LYS A 119 1.20 -21.08 -16.77
CA LYS A 119 2.34 -21.65 -17.50
C LYS A 119 3.60 -20.80 -17.30
N PRO A 120 4.76 -21.42 -17.11
CA PRO A 120 5.99 -20.68 -17.07
C PRO A 120 6.28 -20.01 -18.44
N LEU A 121 6.97 -18.89 -18.39
CA LEU A 121 7.46 -18.21 -19.59
C LEU A 121 8.51 -19.08 -20.31
N LYS A 122 8.61 -18.94 -21.63
CA LYS A 122 9.64 -19.62 -22.43
C LYS A 122 11.06 -19.22 -22.02
N THR A 123 11.22 -17.98 -21.60
CA THR A 123 12.50 -17.45 -21.10
C THR A 123 12.66 -17.74 -19.63
N LYS A 124 13.86 -18.18 -19.24
CA LYS A 124 14.20 -18.47 -17.85
C LYS A 124 14.57 -17.20 -17.07
N SER A 125 14.52 -17.26 -15.75
CA SER A 125 15.00 -16.20 -14.87
C SER A 125 16.51 -16.01 -15.03
N LYS A 126 16.99 -14.79 -14.85
CA LYS A 126 18.43 -14.48 -14.79
C LYS A 126 19.10 -15.15 -13.58
N TYR A 127 18.35 -15.47 -12.55
CA TYR A 127 18.82 -16.15 -11.37
C TYR A 127 18.74 -17.67 -11.54
N GLN A 128 19.89 -18.32 -11.64
CA GLN A 128 20.04 -19.78 -11.72
C GLN A 128 19.23 -20.46 -12.83
N SER A 129 18.84 -19.73 -13.89
CA SER A 129 18.02 -20.23 -15.00
C SER A 129 16.73 -20.94 -14.55
N LYS A 130 16.16 -20.54 -13.41
CA LYS A 130 14.91 -21.10 -12.89
C LYS A 130 13.73 -20.80 -13.82
N GLU A 131 12.69 -21.62 -13.70
CA GLU A 131 11.41 -21.30 -14.30
C GLU A 131 10.88 -19.99 -13.72
N ARG A 132 10.29 -19.17 -14.57
CA ARG A 132 9.71 -17.90 -14.17
C ARG A 132 8.33 -17.72 -14.76
N TYR A 133 7.55 -16.91 -14.08
CA TYR A 133 6.19 -16.59 -14.44
C TYR A 133 6.05 -15.09 -14.73
N GLU A 134 5.05 -14.74 -15.52
CA GLU A 134 4.76 -13.36 -15.86
C GLU A 134 4.37 -12.56 -14.62
N SER A 135 4.99 -11.39 -14.43
CA SER A 135 4.66 -10.52 -13.30
C SER A 135 3.21 -10.04 -13.38
N GLY A 136 2.51 -10.07 -12.27
CA GLY A 136 1.08 -9.78 -12.20
C GLY A 136 0.19 -11.04 -12.12
N ARG A 137 0.72 -12.22 -12.48
CA ARG A 137 -0.05 -13.48 -12.39
C ARG A 137 -0.19 -13.99 -10.98
N ILE A 138 -1.31 -14.64 -10.71
CA ILE A 138 -1.69 -15.14 -9.38
C ILE A 138 -1.82 -16.67 -9.38
N VAL A 139 -1.34 -17.28 -8.31
CA VAL A 139 -1.63 -18.66 -7.92
C VAL A 139 -2.51 -18.63 -6.66
N PRO A 140 -3.78 -19.05 -6.73
CA PRO A 140 -4.66 -19.05 -5.56
C PRO A 140 -4.29 -20.15 -4.56
N ASN A 141 -4.31 -19.82 -3.26
CA ASN A 141 -4.18 -20.76 -2.15
C ASN A 141 -5.20 -20.41 -1.07
N GLY A 142 -6.43 -20.87 -1.21
CA GLY A 142 -7.54 -20.52 -0.32
C GLY A 142 -7.87 -19.03 -0.37
N ASP A 143 -7.68 -18.34 0.75
CA ASP A 143 -7.88 -16.90 0.83
C ASP A 143 -6.63 -16.10 0.47
N ASP A 144 -5.50 -16.77 0.23
CA ASP A 144 -4.26 -16.13 -0.17
C ASP A 144 -4.06 -16.22 -1.69
N LEU A 145 -3.77 -15.09 -2.30
CA LEU A 145 -3.49 -14.93 -3.71
C LEU A 145 -1.98 -14.69 -3.86
N LEU A 146 -1.25 -15.74 -4.24
CA LEU A 146 0.21 -15.67 -4.37
C LEU A 146 0.56 -15.02 -5.70
N LEU A 147 1.16 -13.85 -5.64
CA LEU A 147 1.45 -12.99 -6.79
C LEU A 147 2.89 -13.18 -7.25
N ALA A 148 3.12 -13.55 -8.51
CA ALA A 148 4.41 -13.39 -9.17
C ALA A 148 4.67 -11.90 -9.37
N PHE A 149 5.63 -11.33 -8.64
CA PHE A 149 5.83 -9.89 -8.63
C PHE A 149 7.25 -9.50 -9.07
N ALA A 150 8.25 -9.65 -8.24
CA ALA A 150 9.58 -9.13 -8.51
C ALA A 150 10.38 -10.05 -9.47
N LYS A 151 10.98 -9.49 -10.51
CA LYS A 151 11.98 -10.19 -11.33
C LYS A 151 13.30 -10.29 -10.56
N LEU A 152 14.01 -11.38 -10.75
CA LEU A 152 15.30 -11.61 -10.12
C LEU A 152 16.46 -11.23 -11.05
N ASP A 153 17.46 -10.54 -10.51
CA ASP A 153 18.72 -10.34 -11.21
C ASP A 153 19.61 -11.61 -11.13
N LYS A 154 20.79 -11.57 -11.74
CA LYS A 154 21.76 -12.68 -11.69
C LYS A 154 22.20 -13.06 -10.27
N ASN A 155 22.09 -12.18 -9.31
CA ASN A 155 22.45 -12.37 -7.93
C ASN A 155 21.26 -12.82 -7.05
N GLY A 156 20.06 -12.99 -7.64
CA GLY A 156 18.84 -13.34 -6.92
C GLY A 156 18.19 -12.18 -6.19
N LEU A 157 18.61 -10.94 -6.46
CA LEU A 157 17.99 -9.77 -5.86
C LEU A 157 16.72 -9.40 -6.64
N GLY A 158 15.62 -9.17 -5.90
CA GLY A 158 14.38 -8.70 -6.47
C GLY A 158 14.57 -7.29 -7.05
N ARG A 159 14.56 -7.18 -8.37
CA ARG A 159 14.60 -5.92 -9.10
C ARG A 159 13.29 -5.73 -9.81
N PHE A 160 12.73 -4.57 -9.61
CA PHE A 160 11.69 -4.12 -10.48
C PHE A 160 12.28 -3.31 -11.63
N PHE A 161 11.62 -3.21 -12.63
CA PHE A 161 11.58 -2.75 -13.94
C PHE A 161 11.53 -1.23 -14.04
N THR A 162 11.30 -0.80 -15.27
CA THR A 162 10.81 0.53 -15.61
C THR A 162 9.41 0.74 -15.00
N ARG A 163 8.96 1.99 -14.93
CA ARG A 163 7.58 2.32 -14.52
C ARG A 163 6.54 1.64 -15.39
N ASP A 164 6.82 1.52 -16.70
CA ASP A 164 5.92 0.88 -17.66
C ASP A 164 5.71 -0.60 -17.33
N GLU A 165 6.77 -1.34 -17.04
CA GLU A 165 6.68 -2.74 -16.64
C GLU A 165 5.94 -2.91 -15.31
N TYR A 166 6.06 -1.94 -14.38
CA TYR A 166 5.28 -1.95 -13.13
C TYR A 166 3.79 -1.76 -13.40
N LEU A 167 3.43 -0.81 -14.26
CA LEU A 167 2.03 -0.57 -14.65
C LEU A 167 1.45 -1.77 -15.43
N GLU A 168 2.24 -2.41 -16.27
CA GLU A 168 1.84 -3.66 -16.94
C GLU A 168 1.55 -4.78 -15.92
N CYS A 169 2.44 -4.97 -14.95
CA CYS A 169 2.24 -5.91 -13.85
C CYS A 169 0.94 -5.61 -13.07
N LEU A 170 0.65 -4.34 -12.76
CA LEU A 170 -0.58 -3.95 -12.10
C LEU A 170 -1.81 -4.23 -12.98
N SER A 171 -1.72 -3.99 -14.29
CA SER A 171 -2.83 -4.28 -15.22
C SER A 171 -3.18 -5.76 -15.21
N ILE A 172 -2.18 -6.64 -15.30
CA ILE A 172 -2.36 -8.09 -15.21
C ILE A 172 -2.91 -8.49 -13.84
N LEU A 173 -2.41 -7.87 -12.76
CA LEU A 173 -2.88 -8.11 -11.40
C LEU A 173 -4.38 -7.83 -11.25
N TRP A 174 -4.89 -6.74 -11.85
CA TRP A 174 -6.32 -6.41 -11.77
C TRP A 174 -7.18 -7.44 -12.51
N GLU A 175 -6.72 -7.93 -13.67
CA GLU A 175 -7.36 -9.02 -14.39
C GLU A 175 -7.40 -10.30 -13.56
N GLU A 176 -6.29 -10.67 -12.92
CA GLU A 176 -6.21 -11.87 -12.08
C GLU A 176 -7.07 -11.74 -10.81
N ILE A 177 -7.07 -10.58 -10.17
CA ILE A 177 -7.94 -10.34 -9.02
C ILE A 177 -9.41 -10.50 -9.41
N ASP A 178 -9.84 -9.99 -10.57
CA ASP A 178 -11.21 -10.13 -11.04
C ASP A 178 -11.62 -11.60 -11.21
N LYS A 179 -10.68 -12.48 -11.58
CA LYS A 179 -10.91 -13.92 -11.67
C LYS A 179 -11.05 -14.60 -10.29
N TYR A 180 -10.25 -14.16 -9.31
CA TYR A 180 -10.06 -14.92 -8.07
C TYR A 180 -10.62 -14.27 -6.80
N TYR A 181 -11.17 -13.05 -6.84
CA TYR A 181 -11.65 -12.38 -5.61
C TYR A 181 -12.88 -13.04 -4.97
N GLY A 182 -13.67 -13.80 -5.74
CA GLY A 182 -14.75 -14.63 -5.19
C GLY A 182 -15.81 -13.85 -4.40
N GLN A 183 -16.13 -12.64 -4.83
CA GLN A 183 -17.06 -11.73 -4.15
C GLN A 183 -16.66 -11.41 -2.70
N GLN A 184 -15.37 -11.29 -2.45
CA GLN A 184 -14.80 -10.86 -1.17
C GLN A 184 -13.99 -9.55 -1.35
N ASP A 185 -13.76 -8.84 -0.26
CA ASP A 185 -12.77 -7.76 -0.22
C ASP A 185 -11.41 -8.33 -0.62
N VAL A 186 -10.59 -7.54 -1.29
CA VAL A 186 -9.21 -7.91 -1.59
C VAL A 186 -8.26 -6.96 -0.90
N CYS A 187 -7.36 -7.52 -0.12
CA CYS A 187 -6.31 -6.79 0.59
C CYS A 187 -4.99 -6.94 -0.17
N ILE A 188 -4.37 -5.84 -0.54
CA ILE A 188 -3.05 -5.80 -1.16
C ILE A 188 -2.10 -4.92 -0.34
N PRO A 189 -0.80 -5.20 -0.30
CA PRO A 189 0.17 -4.25 0.25
C PRO A 189 0.46 -3.14 -0.78
N ILE A 190 1.21 -2.10 -0.37
CA ILE A 190 1.86 -1.23 -1.36
C ILE A 190 2.97 -2.05 -2.02
N LEU A 191 2.68 -2.55 -3.22
CA LEU A 191 3.60 -3.38 -3.98
C LEU A 191 4.84 -2.57 -4.36
N GLY A 192 6.02 -3.14 -4.12
CA GLY A 192 7.30 -2.49 -4.40
C GLY A 192 7.86 -1.61 -3.26
N ALA A 193 7.10 -1.36 -2.20
CA ALA A 193 7.53 -0.52 -1.07
C ALA A 193 8.58 -1.16 -0.13
N GLY A 194 9.07 -2.35 -0.47
CA GLY A 194 10.08 -3.05 0.33
C GLY A 194 11.49 -2.96 -0.26
N LEU A 195 12.14 -4.12 -0.34
CA LEU A 195 13.49 -4.26 -0.91
C LEU A 195 13.53 -4.24 -2.44
N THR A 196 12.39 -4.09 -3.09
CA THR A 196 12.30 -4.03 -4.56
C THR A 196 12.94 -2.73 -5.05
N ARG A 197 13.87 -2.84 -5.98
CA ARG A 197 14.57 -1.70 -6.58
C ARG A 197 14.06 -1.49 -8.00
N PHE A 198 13.81 -0.25 -8.35
CA PHE A 198 13.42 0.13 -9.70
C PHE A 198 14.68 0.50 -10.49
N ASP A 199 14.98 -0.22 -11.55
CA ASP A 199 16.13 0.03 -12.42
C ASP A 199 15.86 1.19 -13.38
N GLY A 200 15.76 2.39 -12.83
CA GLY A 200 15.82 3.63 -13.62
C GLY A 200 17.24 4.18 -13.75
N GLY A 201 18.27 3.34 -13.58
CA GLY A 201 19.68 3.75 -13.70
C GLY A 201 20.33 4.30 -12.45
N SER A 202 19.59 4.57 -11.37
CA SER A 202 20.12 5.16 -10.14
C SER A 202 20.08 4.21 -8.92
N GLY A 203 19.47 3.03 -9.05
CA GLY A 203 19.25 2.11 -7.90
C GLY A 203 18.37 2.69 -6.78
N ALA A 204 17.71 3.82 -7.04
CA ALA A 204 16.85 4.48 -6.09
C ALA A 204 15.51 3.74 -5.93
N SER A 205 15.04 3.64 -4.70
CA SER A 205 13.67 3.17 -4.43
C SER A 205 12.66 4.27 -4.80
N ILE A 206 11.52 3.88 -5.36
CA ILE A 206 10.41 4.81 -5.54
C ILE A 206 9.76 5.04 -4.16
N PRO A 207 9.43 6.29 -3.80
CA PRO A 207 8.74 6.59 -2.55
C PRO A 207 7.40 5.82 -2.44
N GLN A 208 7.04 5.39 -1.24
CA GLN A 208 5.81 4.62 -1.01
C GLN A 208 4.56 5.37 -1.48
N GLN A 209 4.54 6.70 -1.34
CA GLN A 209 3.42 7.53 -1.80
C GLN A 209 3.25 7.44 -3.32
N GLU A 210 4.35 7.51 -4.08
CA GLU A 210 4.31 7.42 -5.55
C GLU A 210 3.86 6.03 -6.01
N LEU A 211 4.31 4.95 -5.35
CA LEU A 211 3.83 3.60 -5.62
C LEU A 211 2.34 3.45 -5.36
N LEU A 212 1.86 4.00 -4.24
CA LEU A 212 0.44 4.00 -3.92
C LEU A 212 -0.37 4.74 -4.98
N ASP A 213 0.09 5.89 -5.42
CA ASP A 213 -0.57 6.69 -6.45
C ASP A 213 -0.66 5.90 -7.77
N MET A 214 0.42 5.24 -8.19
CA MET A 214 0.40 4.36 -9.36
C MET A 214 -0.58 3.20 -9.21
N ILE A 215 -0.66 2.57 -8.03
CA ILE A 215 -1.63 1.51 -7.74
C ILE A 215 -3.06 2.03 -7.87
N ILE A 216 -3.37 3.16 -7.23
CA ILE A 216 -4.72 3.76 -7.26
C ILE A 216 -5.10 4.15 -8.68
N TRP A 217 -4.22 4.83 -9.41
CA TRP A 217 -4.49 5.27 -10.78
C TRP A 217 -4.63 4.10 -11.75
N SER A 218 -3.75 3.11 -11.70
CA SER A 218 -3.87 1.91 -12.54
C SER A 218 -5.19 1.18 -12.28
N TYR A 219 -5.61 1.08 -11.01
CA TYR A 219 -6.91 0.49 -10.67
C TYR A 219 -8.08 1.34 -11.16
N LYS A 220 -8.04 2.67 -11.01
CA LYS A 220 -9.08 3.59 -11.52
C LYS A 220 -9.26 3.46 -13.04
N LEU A 221 -8.18 3.25 -13.78
CA LEU A 221 -8.18 3.11 -15.24
C LEU A 221 -8.51 1.70 -15.73
N SER A 222 -8.31 0.66 -14.91
CA SER A 222 -8.59 -0.72 -15.30
C SER A 222 -10.08 -0.94 -15.58
N SER A 223 -10.41 -1.81 -16.52
CA SER A 223 -11.77 -2.34 -16.74
C SER A 223 -12.16 -3.41 -15.70
N HIS A 224 -11.17 -4.03 -15.08
CA HIS A 224 -11.36 -5.06 -14.06
C HIS A 224 -11.53 -4.44 -12.69
N LYS A 225 -12.70 -4.59 -12.08
CA LYS A 225 -13.06 -3.96 -10.79
C LYS A 225 -13.68 -4.97 -9.83
N ILE A 226 -13.27 -4.88 -8.59
CA ILE A 226 -13.99 -5.51 -7.48
C ILE A 226 -15.31 -4.76 -7.32
N LYS A 227 -16.42 -5.46 -7.55
CA LYS A 227 -17.75 -4.86 -7.56
C LYS A 227 -18.30 -4.65 -6.14
N SER A 228 -19.05 -3.57 -5.95
CA SER A 228 -19.79 -3.33 -4.71
C SER A 228 -20.69 -4.54 -4.36
N PRO A 229 -20.81 -4.96 -3.08
CA PRO A 229 -20.35 -4.28 -1.86
C PRO A 229 -18.88 -4.53 -1.51
N CYS A 230 -18.16 -5.38 -2.25
CA CYS A 230 -16.75 -5.65 -2.02
C CYS A 230 -15.86 -4.48 -2.45
N LYS A 231 -14.65 -4.44 -1.93
CA LYS A 231 -13.71 -3.33 -2.17
C LYS A 231 -12.27 -3.78 -2.25
N LEU A 232 -11.47 -2.97 -2.91
CA LEU A 232 -10.01 -3.05 -2.84
C LEU A 232 -9.54 -2.37 -1.56
N ARG A 233 -8.75 -3.08 -0.74
CA ARG A 233 -8.14 -2.56 0.48
C ARG A 233 -6.63 -2.56 0.32
N ILE A 234 -6.01 -1.39 0.36
CA ILE A 234 -4.57 -1.22 0.28
C ILE A 234 -4.06 -1.08 1.71
N ILE A 235 -3.30 -2.07 2.15
CA ILE A 235 -2.81 -2.16 3.53
C ILE A 235 -1.40 -1.60 3.61
N CYS A 236 -1.25 -0.52 4.36
CA CYS A 236 -0.01 0.21 4.53
C CYS A 236 0.59 -0.01 5.92
N ARG A 237 1.90 -0.03 6.03
CA ARG A 237 2.59 0.11 7.31
C ARG A 237 2.74 1.60 7.64
N ARG A 238 2.71 1.93 8.92
CA ARG A 238 3.07 3.28 9.36
C ARG A 238 4.56 3.48 9.10
N ASP A 239 4.87 4.56 8.39
CA ASP A 239 6.23 4.99 8.09
C ASP A 239 6.30 6.51 8.24
N GLU A 240 7.45 7.06 8.57
CA GLU A 240 7.64 8.50 8.80
C GLU A 240 7.34 9.31 7.52
N ASP A 241 7.63 8.74 6.35
CA ASP A 241 7.45 9.40 5.05
C ASP A 241 6.09 9.14 4.40
N PHE A 242 5.23 8.32 5.03
CA PHE A 242 3.94 7.93 4.46
C PHE A 242 2.77 8.45 5.29
N LEU A 243 1.95 9.33 4.70
CA LEU A 243 0.80 9.96 5.34
C LEU A 243 -0.46 9.74 4.50
N LEU A 244 -1.53 9.28 5.16
CA LEU A 244 -2.84 9.06 4.53
C LEU A 244 -3.54 10.35 4.11
N ASP A 245 -3.23 11.48 4.72
CA ASP A 245 -3.80 12.80 4.41
C ASP A 245 -3.41 13.31 3.02
N LYS A 246 -2.27 12.88 2.48
CA LYS A 246 -1.87 13.21 1.11
C LYS A 246 -2.75 12.57 0.02
N ILE A 247 -3.56 11.58 0.38
CA ILE A 247 -4.44 10.86 -0.56
C ILE A 247 -5.71 11.68 -0.87
N ASP A 248 -6.23 12.45 0.08
CA ASP A 248 -7.46 13.22 -0.09
C ASP A 248 -7.36 14.36 -1.12
N SER A 249 -6.16 14.83 -1.41
CA SER A 249 -5.93 15.90 -2.38
C SER A 249 -6.04 15.44 -3.85
N GLN A 250 -6.23 14.14 -4.07
CA GLN A 250 -6.25 13.52 -5.41
C GLN A 250 -7.59 12.81 -5.72
N ALA A 251 -8.55 12.83 -4.80
CA ALA A 251 -9.83 12.14 -4.91
C ALA A 251 -10.89 12.96 -5.65
#